data_31b6291da86f297e34aaad8ad3b05dff
#
_entry.id   31b6291da86f297e34aaad8ad3b05dff
#
_cell.length_a   1.000
_cell.length_b   1.000
_cell.length_c   1.000
_cell.angle_alpha   90.00
_cell.angle_beta   90.00
_cell.angle_gamma   90.00
#
_symmetry.space_group_name_H-M   'P 1'
#
loop_
_entity.id
_entity.type
_entity.pdbx_description
1 polymer ?
#
loop_
_entity_poly.entity_id
_entity_poly.type
_entity_poly.pdbx_seq_one_letter_code
_entity_poly.pdbx_strand_id
1 'polypeptide(L)'
;MNQCKAQGITENFPQYGANFWGNSANNYGFGLSDIASNIGNMNKTSVSILPTSKNNNDANCYMTFDGQNLGLYNNNGQVDVLDAQSGKDNFQSAKYQNRANAGPLPEGTYYADQDQRQNLTLKKLVLKLGEKVGLNTDQKVAWSGYPWSWGIRRVWLKPGENTNTYGRSGFSIHGGLSKGSAGCIDIPRQTKQLSDYLDNCQDSVPVRVKYPKNW
;
A
#
# COMPACT_ATOMS: atom_id res chain seq x y z
N MET A 1 10.28 -7.32 14.32
CA MET A 1 10.96 -6.25 13.54
C MET A 1 10.30 -6.17 12.18
N ASN A 2 9.72 -5.02 11.81
CA ASN A 2 9.05 -4.88 10.52
C ASN A 2 10.09 -4.89 9.40
N GLN A 3 10.14 -5.96 8.59
CA GLN A 3 11.12 -6.12 7.51
C GLN A 3 10.74 -5.33 6.25
N CYS A 4 9.50 -4.88 6.14
CA CYS A 4 9.02 -4.05 5.05
C CYS A 4 9.40 -2.60 5.33
N LYS A 5 10.54 -2.17 4.86
CA LYS A 5 10.93 -0.75 4.89
C LYS A 5 10.65 -0.16 3.51
N ALA A 6 9.68 0.76 3.44
CA ALA A 6 9.56 1.64 2.28
C ALA A 6 10.90 2.35 2.06
N GLN A 7 11.28 2.61 0.81
CA GLN A 7 12.39 3.53 0.54
C GLN A 7 12.04 4.87 1.18
N GLY A 8 12.70 5.18 2.32
CA GLY A 8 12.74 6.54 2.79
C GLY A 8 13.49 7.34 1.73
N ILE A 9 12.92 8.44 1.28
CA ILE A 9 13.73 9.51 0.72
C ILE A 9 14.76 9.79 1.81
N THR A 10 16.03 9.48 1.53
CA THR A 10 17.14 9.68 2.46
C THR A 10 17.09 11.11 3.00
N GLU A 11 17.43 11.30 4.25
CA GLU A 11 17.30 12.55 5.02
C GLU A 11 18.07 13.76 4.49
N ASN A 12 18.66 13.66 3.30
CA ASN A 12 19.30 14.78 2.61
C ASN A 12 18.32 15.47 1.68
N PHE A 13 17.29 16.12 2.25
CA PHE A 13 16.69 17.25 1.54
C PHE A 13 17.69 18.40 1.56
N PRO A 14 18.11 18.93 0.38
CA PRO A 14 18.76 20.22 0.36
C PRO A 14 17.83 21.19 1.10
N GLN A 15 18.39 22.05 1.92
CA GLN A 15 17.67 23.17 2.53
C GLN A 15 17.25 24.14 1.42
N TYR A 16 16.21 23.78 0.67
CA TYR A 16 15.56 24.72 -0.23
C TYR A 16 14.56 25.51 0.58
N GLY A 17 14.83 26.84 0.64
CA GLY A 17 14.00 27.79 1.35
C GLY A 17 12.54 27.80 0.85
N ALA A 18 11.71 28.59 1.50
CA ALA A 18 10.25 28.69 1.37
C ALA A 18 9.66 28.83 -0.06
N ASN A 19 10.48 28.94 -1.10
CA ASN A 19 10.08 29.07 -2.51
C ASN A 19 9.82 27.73 -3.21
N PHE A 20 10.04 26.59 -2.54
CA PHE A 20 9.78 25.26 -3.13
C PHE A 20 8.29 24.98 -3.37
N TRP A 21 7.41 25.63 -2.66
CA TRP A 21 5.96 25.42 -2.75
C TRP A 21 5.27 26.17 -3.91
N GLY A 22 5.96 27.12 -4.54
CA GLY A 22 5.35 28.00 -5.56
C GLY A 22 5.39 27.51 -7.00
N ASN A 23 6.44 26.80 -7.44
CA ASN A 23 6.68 26.56 -8.87
C ASN A 23 7.00 25.11 -9.29
N SER A 24 7.08 24.15 -8.40
CA SER A 24 7.34 22.73 -8.74
C SER A 24 6.11 21.85 -8.70
N ALA A 25 4.93 22.36 -8.35
CA ALA A 25 3.69 21.61 -8.28
C ALA A 25 3.21 21.10 -9.64
N ASN A 26 3.69 21.68 -10.75
CA ASN A 26 3.22 21.32 -12.10
C ASN A 26 3.92 20.12 -12.73
N ASN A 27 5.01 19.59 -12.15
CA ASN A 27 5.72 18.44 -12.72
C ASN A 27 5.57 17.12 -11.93
N TYR A 28 4.98 17.12 -10.76
CA TYR A 28 4.76 15.93 -9.95
C TYR A 28 3.34 15.80 -9.40
N GLY A 29 2.33 16.22 -10.15
CA GLY A 29 0.92 15.86 -10.05
C GLY A 29 0.30 15.60 -8.66
N PHE A 30 0.80 16.19 -7.58
CA PHE A 30 0.20 16.14 -6.24
C PHE A 30 0.20 17.55 -5.64
N GLY A 31 -0.79 18.32 -6.06
CA GLY A 31 -1.16 19.55 -5.33
C GLY A 31 -1.96 19.19 -4.07
N LEU A 32 -1.97 20.09 -3.11
CA LEU A 32 -2.90 20.01 -1.98
C LEU A 32 -4.36 19.86 -2.43
N SER A 33 -4.69 20.25 -3.68
CA SER A 33 -5.94 20.03 -4.37
C SER A 33 -6.30 18.55 -4.55
N ASP A 34 -5.30 17.66 -4.79
CA ASP A 34 -5.55 16.23 -4.97
C ASP A 34 -5.81 15.54 -3.64
N ILE A 35 -5.21 16.06 -2.56
CA ILE A 35 -5.54 15.65 -1.20
C ILE A 35 -6.94 16.18 -0.83
N ALA A 36 -7.24 17.43 -1.15
CA ALA A 36 -8.53 18.05 -0.85
C ALA A 36 -9.69 17.44 -1.66
N SER A 37 -9.49 17.12 -2.95
CA SER A 37 -10.52 16.49 -3.78
C SER A 37 -10.85 15.07 -3.33
N ASN A 38 -9.85 14.30 -2.88
CA ASN A 38 -10.10 13.00 -2.25
C ASN A 38 -10.80 13.11 -0.87
N ILE A 39 -10.58 14.20 -0.15
CA ILE A 39 -11.25 14.49 1.13
C ILE A 39 -12.69 14.98 0.90
N GLY A 40 -12.92 15.82 -0.12
CA GLY A 40 -14.25 16.36 -0.46
C GLY A 40 -15.25 15.28 -0.85
N ASN A 41 -14.80 14.21 -1.50
CA ASN A 41 -15.63 13.06 -1.85
C ASN A 41 -15.93 12.11 -0.67
N MET A 42 -15.16 12.18 0.42
CA MET A 42 -15.45 11.37 1.63
C MET A 42 -16.60 11.92 2.46
N ASN A 43 -16.94 13.21 2.32
CA ASN A 43 -17.96 13.86 3.14
C ASN A 43 -19.35 14.00 2.48
N LYS A 44 -19.51 13.57 1.23
CA LYS A 44 -20.81 13.68 0.53
C LYS A 44 -21.63 12.40 0.49
N THR A 45 -21.20 11.34 1.14
CA THR A 45 -22.06 10.18 1.34
C THR A 45 -22.81 10.36 2.65
N SER A 46 -24.02 10.87 2.57
CA SER A 46 -25.01 10.81 3.66
C SER A 46 -25.08 9.37 4.13
N VAL A 47 -24.69 9.16 5.38
CA VAL A 47 -24.77 7.88 6.07
C VAL A 47 -26.24 7.56 6.25
N SER A 48 -26.84 6.79 5.36
CA SER A 48 -27.98 5.98 5.69
C SER A 48 -27.45 4.81 6.52
N ILE A 49 -27.62 4.89 7.82
CA ILE A 49 -27.41 3.77 8.75
C ILE A 49 -28.57 2.79 8.51
N LEU A 50 -28.48 2.01 7.46
CA LEU A 50 -29.15 0.73 7.37
C LEU A 50 -28.08 -0.32 7.58
N PRO A 51 -28.28 -1.33 8.44
CA PRO A 51 -27.41 -2.49 8.48
C PRO A 51 -27.51 -3.11 7.09
N THR A 52 -26.51 -2.90 6.26
CA THR A 52 -26.36 -3.63 5.01
C THR A 52 -26.25 -5.08 5.40
N SER A 53 -27.33 -5.81 5.23
CA SER A 53 -27.32 -7.26 5.12
C SER A 53 -26.11 -7.60 4.25
N LYS A 54 -25.12 -8.31 4.79
CA LYS A 54 -24.07 -8.95 4.00
C LYS A 54 -24.81 -9.80 2.98
N ASN A 55 -24.87 -9.32 1.75
CA ASN A 55 -25.39 -10.14 0.66
C ASN A 55 -24.44 -11.33 0.57
N ASN A 56 -24.98 -12.53 0.70
CA ASN A 56 -24.29 -13.83 0.64
C ASN A 56 -23.74 -14.14 -0.77
N ASN A 57 -23.39 -13.13 -1.53
CA ASN A 57 -22.67 -13.19 -2.79
C ASN A 57 -21.24 -12.69 -2.62
N ASP A 58 -20.55 -13.17 -1.56
CA ASP A 58 -19.12 -12.93 -1.43
C ASP A 58 -18.43 -13.45 -2.70
N ALA A 59 -18.03 -12.52 -3.58
CA ALA A 59 -17.32 -12.89 -4.78
C ALA A 59 -16.05 -13.62 -4.36
N ASN A 60 -15.78 -14.78 -4.97
CA ASN A 60 -14.56 -15.53 -4.73
C ASN A 60 -13.38 -14.79 -5.36
N CYS A 61 -12.86 -13.80 -4.64
CA CYS A 61 -11.78 -12.94 -5.08
C CYS A 61 -10.42 -13.59 -4.89
N TYR A 62 -9.48 -13.28 -5.77
CA TYR A 62 -8.07 -13.56 -5.57
C TYR A 62 -7.20 -12.54 -6.30
N MET A 63 -5.95 -12.41 -5.89
CA MET A 63 -4.96 -11.55 -6.53
C MET A 63 -3.77 -12.37 -7.01
N THR A 64 -3.10 -11.86 -8.05
CA THR A 64 -1.81 -12.41 -8.53
C THR A 64 -0.78 -11.30 -8.59
N PHE A 65 0.47 -11.59 -8.21
CA PHE A 65 1.57 -10.66 -8.34
C PHE A 65 2.73 -11.32 -9.07
N ASP A 66 3.21 -10.69 -10.16
CA ASP A 66 4.26 -11.19 -11.03
C ASP A 66 5.60 -10.43 -10.92
N GLY A 67 5.64 -9.41 -10.04
CA GLY A 67 6.80 -8.52 -9.84
C GLY A 67 6.57 -7.12 -10.41
N GLN A 68 5.72 -6.96 -11.41
CA GLN A 68 5.38 -5.69 -12.05
C GLN A 68 3.91 -5.33 -11.97
N ASN A 69 3.05 -6.35 -11.85
CA ASN A 69 1.60 -6.18 -11.89
C ASN A 69 0.94 -6.90 -10.72
N LEU A 70 -0.03 -6.24 -10.11
CA LEU A 70 -0.97 -6.86 -9.18
C LEU A 70 -2.32 -7.03 -9.90
N GLY A 71 -2.59 -8.23 -10.39
CA GLY A 71 -3.88 -8.57 -11.00
C GLY A 71 -4.95 -8.82 -9.93
N LEU A 72 -6.13 -8.24 -10.13
CA LEU A 72 -7.31 -8.38 -9.27
C LEU A 72 -8.35 -9.22 -10.00
N TYR A 73 -8.88 -10.25 -9.37
CA TYR A 73 -9.81 -11.22 -10.01
C TYR A 73 -11.00 -11.51 -9.11
N ASN A 74 -12.12 -11.83 -9.73
CA ASN A 74 -13.31 -12.37 -9.07
C ASN A 74 -13.87 -13.57 -9.87
N ASN A 75 -15.06 -14.05 -9.52
CA ASN A 75 -15.73 -15.17 -10.22
C ASN A 75 -15.92 -14.93 -11.74
N ASN A 76 -15.98 -13.68 -12.18
CA ASN A 76 -16.22 -13.31 -13.56
C ASN A 76 -14.90 -13.11 -14.36
N GLY A 77 -13.75 -13.31 -13.72
CA GLY A 77 -12.44 -13.14 -14.33
C GLY A 77 -11.66 -11.96 -13.77
N GLN A 78 -10.79 -11.40 -14.61
CA GLN A 78 -9.95 -10.28 -14.23
C GLN A 78 -10.77 -8.99 -14.12
N VAL A 79 -10.71 -8.34 -12.96
CA VAL A 79 -11.41 -7.08 -12.67
C VAL A 79 -10.54 -5.87 -13.00
N ASP A 80 -9.25 -5.93 -12.61
CA ASP A 80 -8.31 -4.82 -12.82
C ASP A 80 -6.86 -5.33 -12.77
N VAL A 81 -5.92 -4.49 -13.20
CA VAL A 81 -4.48 -4.70 -13.08
C VAL A 81 -3.83 -3.42 -12.56
N LEU A 82 -3.21 -3.52 -11.40
CA LEU A 82 -2.51 -2.40 -10.80
C LEU A 82 -1.02 -2.50 -11.12
N ASP A 83 -0.42 -1.38 -11.52
CA ASP A 83 1.02 -1.26 -11.68
C ASP A 83 1.70 -1.38 -10.31
N ALA A 84 2.53 -2.40 -10.12
CA ALA A 84 3.04 -2.80 -8.84
C ALA A 84 4.53 -3.15 -8.89
N GLN A 85 5.18 -3.14 -7.72
CA GLN A 85 6.58 -3.55 -7.61
C GLN A 85 6.89 -4.03 -6.21
N SER A 86 7.88 -4.92 -6.10
CA SER A 86 8.45 -5.34 -4.82
C SER A 86 9.97 -5.46 -4.94
N GLY A 87 10.67 -5.19 -3.84
CA GLY A 87 12.15 -5.15 -3.83
C GLY A 87 12.71 -3.76 -4.08
N LYS A 88 13.81 -3.44 -3.39
CA LYS A 88 14.50 -2.15 -3.50
C LYS A 88 15.44 -2.15 -4.69
N ASP A 89 15.57 -1.00 -5.35
CA ASP A 89 16.62 -0.72 -6.35
C ASP A 89 16.85 -1.92 -7.31
N ASN A 90 18.03 -2.49 -7.30
CA ASN A 90 18.43 -3.64 -8.12
C ASN A 90 18.08 -5.01 -7.51
N PHE A 91 17.32 -5.06 -6.40
CA PHE A 91 16.94 -6.28 -5.69
C PHE A 91 15.51 -6.74 -5.97
N GLN A 92 14.96 -6.41 -7.12
CA GLN A 92 13.58 -6.75 -7.50
C GLN A 92 13.46 -8.17 -8.06
N SER A 93 14.53 -8.70 -8.60
CA SER A 93 14.55 -10.04 -9.20
C SER A 93 14.27 -11.16 -8.16
N ALA A 94 13.59 -12.21 -8.61
CA ALA A 94 13.25 -13.39 -7.82
C ALA A 94 14.45 -14.03 -7.09
N LYS A 95 15.65 -13.96 -7.66
CA LYS A 95 16.87 -14.49 -7.02
C LYS A 95 17.23 -13.83 -5.68
N TYR A 96 16.64 -12.68 -5.38
CA TYR A 96 16.87 -11.93 -4.15
C TYR A 96 15.79 -12.11 -3.09
N GLN A 97 14.87 -13.05 -3.26
CA GLN A 97 13.74 -13.27 -2.33
C GLN A 97 14.18 -13.54 -0.89
N ASN A 98 15.35 -14.16 -0.70
CA ASN A 98 15.92 -14.40 0.62
C ASN A 98 16.63 -13.18 1.24
N ARG A 99 16.79 -12.10 0.48
CA ARG A 99 17.55 -10.93 0.95
C ARG A 99 16.71 -10.05 1.87
N ALA A 100 17.00 -10.13 3.16
CA ALA A 100 16.33 -9.29 4.16
C ALA A 100 16.61 -7.79 3.89
N ASN A 101 15.61 -6.94 4.15
CA ASN A 101 15.64 -5.48 4.01
C ASN A 101 15.92 -4.93 2.58
N ALA A 102 15.93 -5.76 1.55
CA ALA A 102 16.16 -5.37 0.17
C ALA A 102 15.31 -6.15 -0.84
N GLY A 103 15.30 -7.48 -0.76
CA GLY A 103 14.67 -8.36 -1.75
C GLY A 103 13.17 -8.22 -1.86
N PRO A 104 12.58 -8.72 -2.95
CA PRO A 104 11.15 -8.65 -3.21
C PRO A 104 10.35 -9.57 -2.26
N LEU A 105 9.03 -9.51 -2.36
CA LEU A 105 8.13 -10.45 -1.65
C LEU A 105 8.45 -11.88 -2.09
N PRO A 106 8.70 -12.84 -1.21
CA PRO A 106 8.94 -14.23 -1.60
C PRO A 106 7.77 -14.84 -2.37
N GLU A 107 8.06 -15.73 -3.30
CA GLU A 107 7.03 -16.52 -3.99
C GLU A 107 6.23 -17.36 -2.99
N GLY A 108 4.94 -17.53 -3.29
CA GLY A 108 4.03 -18.30 -2.46
C GLY A 108 2.61 -17.73 -2.45
N THR A 109 1.82 -18.21 -1.53
CA THR A 109 0.47 -17.72 -1.31
C THR A 109 0.42 -16.93 -0.01
N TYR A 110 -0.15 -15.75 -0.07
CA TYR A 110 -0.42 -14.88 1.07
C TYR A 110 -1.92 -14.63 1.17
N TYR A 111 -2.35 -14.10 2.30
CA TYR A 111 -3.74 -13.72 2.56
C TYR A 111 -3.82 -12.26 2.96
N ALA A 112 -4.66 -11.52 2.26
CA ALA A 112 -5.03 -10.14 2.57
C ALA A 112 -6.36 -10.16 3.32
N ASP A 113 -6.31 -10.25 4.64
CA ASP A 113 -7.50 -10.34 5.48
C ASP A 113 -8.12 -8.95 5.68
N GLN A 114 -9.45 -8.86 5.70
CA GLN A 114 -10.18 -7.59 5.83
C GLN A 114 -9.85 -6.86 7.15
N ASP A 115 -9.66 -7.59 8.25
CA ASP A 115 -9.29 -7.05 9.55
C ASP A 115 -7.85 -6.51 9.59
N GLN A 116 -7.00 -6.88 8.63
CA GLN A 116 -5.63 -6.41 8.46
C GLN A 116 -5.50 -5.13 7.63
N ARG A 117 -6.63 -4.58 7.18
CA ARG A 117 -6.66 -3.31 6.44
C ARG A 117 -6.47 -2.13 7.37
N GLN A 118 -5.65 -1.20 6.95
CA GLN A 118 -5.38 0.02 7.72
C GLN A 118 -5.54 1.25 6.84
N ASN A 119 -6.30 2.21 7.35
CA ASN A 119 -6.52 3.51 6.70
C ASN A 119 -6.03 4.64 7.60
N LEU A 120 -5.28 5.56 7.02
CA LEU A 120 -4.86 6.78 7.69
C LEU A 120 -5.98 7.82 7.53
N THR A 121 -6.74 8.05 8.60
CA THR A 121 -7.79 9.06 8.61
C THR A 121 -7.20 10.47 8.49
N LEU A 122 -8.01 11.46 8.04
CA LEU A 122 -7.58 12.86 7.93
C LEU A 122 -6.98 13.38 9.23
N LYS A 123 -7.62 13.11 10.38
CA LYS A 123 -7.11 13.50 11.70
C LYS A 123 -5.72 12.93 11.95
N LYS A 124 -5.52 11.62 11.69
CA LYS A 124 -4.22 10.95 11.83
C LYS A 124 -3.20 11.48 10.84
N LEU A 125 -3.61 11.81 9.61
CA LEU A 125 -2.74 12.40 8.58
C LEU A 125 -2.21 13.76 9.03
N VAL A 126 -3.08 14.65 9.52
CA VAL A 126 -2.70 15.98 10.02
C VAL A 126 -1.73 15.87 11.20
N LEU A 127 -2.00 14.97 12.16
CA LEU A 127 -1.09 14.71 13.30
C LEU A 127 0.27 14.21 12.81
N LYS A 128 0.29 13.28 11.85
CA LYS A 128 1.54 12.72 11.32
C LYS A 128 2.37 13.74 10.53
N LEU A 129 1.73 14.65 9.82
CA LEU A 129 2.40 15.77 9.16
C LEU A 129 2.92 16.77 10.19
N GLY A 130 2.15 17.05 11.25
CA GLY A 130 2.56 17.91 12.35
C GLY A 130 3.81 17.41 13.06
N GLU A 131 3.93 16.11 13.31
CA GLU A 131 5.14 15.49 13.90
C GLU A 131 6.40 15.84 13.06
N LYS A 132 6.28 15.89 11.73
CA LYS A 132 7.42 16.20 10.85
C LYS A 132 7.89 17.64 10.96
N VAL A 133 6.98 18.58 11.17
CA VAL A 133 7.30 20.01 11.30
C VAL A 133 7.56 20.41 12.75
N GLY A 134 7.74 19.43 13.66
CA GLY A 134 8.10 19.67 15.05
C GLY A 134 6.95 20.14 15.95
N LEU A 135 5.70 20.01 15.49
CA LEU A 135 4.54 20.20 16.35
C LEU A 135 4.45 19.05 17.33
N ASN A 136 4.72 19.36 18.59
CA ASN A 136 4.62 18.39 19.69
C ASN A 136 3.14 18.06 19.89
N THR A 137 2.70 16.90 19.40
CA THR A 137 1.35 16.40 19.67
C THR A 137 1.47 15.24 20.66
N ASP A 138 0.76 15.31 21.76
CA ASP A 138 0.70 14.23 22.75
C ASP A 138 0.12 12.91 22.21
N GLN A 139 -0.39 12.95 20.96
CA GLN A 139 -0.99 11.80 20.28
C GLN A 139 -0.06 11.22 19.21
N LYS A 140 0.68 10.16 19.57
CA LYS A 140 1.44 9.37 18.60
C LYS A 140 0.49 8.61 17.68
N VAL A 141 0.66 8.81 16.37
CA VAL A 141 -0.10 8.07 15.36
C VAL A 141 0.56 6.73 15.10
N ALA A 142 -0.14 5.64 15.37
CA ALA A 142 0.31 4.28 15.08
C ALA A 142 0.32 3.99 13.56
N TRP A 143 1.18 4.67 12.82
CA TRP A 143 1.40 4.50 11.39
C TRP A 143 2.89 4.44 11.11
N SER A 144 3.37 3.33 10.59
CA SER A 144 4.78 3.15 10.27
C SER A 144 5.17 4.04 9.10
N GLY A 145 6.16 4.90 9.31
CA GLY A 145 6.67 5.80 8.28
C GLY A 145 5.71 6.95 7.93
N TYR A 146 5.91 7.53 6.77
CA TYR A 146 5.18 8.70 6.31
C TYR A 146 4.22 8.36 5.15
N PRO A 147 3.15 9.16 4.94
CA PRO A 147 2.17 8.91 3.88
C PRO A 147 2.76 8.88 2.46
N TRP A 148 3.83 9.65 2.20
CA TRP A 148 4.51 9.61 0.90
C TRP A 148 5.27 8.31 0.64
N SER A 149 5.70 7.58 1.70
CA SER A 149 6.39 6.30 1.56
C SER A 149 5.41 5.11 1.59
N TRP A 150 4.34 5.21 2.40
CA TRP A 150 3.42 4.09 2.66
C TRP A 150 2.01 4.32 2.12
N GLY A 151 1.74 5.52 1.60
CA GLY A 151 0.39 5.91 1.24
C GLY A 151 -0.51 6.12 2.47
N ILE A 152 -1.79 6.22 2.22
CA ILE A 152 -2.83 6.42 3.26
C ILE A 152 -3.67 5.16 3.52
N ARG A 153 -3.45 4.10 2.72
CA ARG A 153 -4.12 2.80 2.85
C ARG A 153 -3.11 1.69 2.66
N ARG A 154 -3.26 0.62 3.43
CA ARG A 154 -2.51 -0.61 3.28
C ARG A 154 -3.30 -1.81 3.79
N VAL A 155 -2.92 -2.99 3.35
CA VAL A 155 -3.36 -4.27 3.90
C VAL A 155 -2.15 -5.13 4.20
N TRP A 156 -2.08 -5.69 5.41
CA TRP A 156 -1.03 -6.63 5.78
C TRP A 156 -1.26 -7.98 5.11
N LEU A 157 -0.17 -8.64 4.78
CA LEU A 157 -0.18 -9.95 4.14
C LEU A 157 0.30 -11.02 5.13
N LYS A 158 -0.55 -12.01 5.38
CA LYS A 158 -0.24 -13.19 6.17
C LYS A 158 0.25 -14.30 5.24
N PRO A 159 1.46 -14.84 5.39
CA PRO A 159 1.92 -15.95 4.57
C PRO A 159 1.10 -17.21 4.84
N GLY A 160 0.77 -17.97 3.80
CA GLY A 160 0.20 -19.29 3.91
C GLY A 160 1.21 -20.32 4.45
N GLU A 161 0.72 -21.44 4.98
CA GLU A 161 1.52 -22.45 5.67
C GLU A 161 2.72 -22.96 4.85
N ASN A 162 2.55 -23.10 3.54
CA ASN A 162 3.57 -23.62 2.64
C ASN A 162 4.41 -22.49 1.97
N THR A 163 4.29 -21.26 2.43
CA THR A 163 5.03 -20.12 1.88
C THR A 163 6.37 -19.97 2.56
N ASN A 164 7.46 -20.20 1.82
CA ASN A 164 8.82 -19.96 2.33
C ASN A 164 9.13 -18.46 2.34
N THR A 165 9.07 -17.85 3.49
CA THR A 165 9.40 -16.43 3.67
C THR A 165 10.88 -16.16 3.92
N TYR A 166 11.73 -17.19 3.98
CA TYR A 166 13.15 -17.09 4.34
C TYR A 166 13.38 -16.38 5.69
N GLY A 167 12.48 -16.62 6.66
CA GLY A 167 12.50 -15.96 7.98
C GLY A 167 12.14 -14.47 7.95
N ARG A 168 11.63 -13.97 6.82
CA ARG A 168 11.17 -12.58 6.66
C ARG A 168 9.70 -12.46 7.05
N SER A 169 9.29 -11.27 7.49
CA SER A 169 7.92 -11.00 7.94
C SER A 169 7.52 -9.53 7.74
N GLY A 170 6.28 -9.17 8.04
CA GLY A 170 5.79 -7.79 7.98
C GLY A 170 5.52 -7.32 6.56
N PHE A 171 5.04 -8.20 5.70
CA PHE A 171 4.67 -7.89 4.32
C PHE A 171 3.32 -7.19 4.24
N SER A 172 3.16 -6.31 3.27
CA SER A 172 1.88 -5.62 3.01
C SER A 172 1.75 -5.20 1.55
N ILE A 173 0.53 -4.89 1.13
CA ILE A 173 0.29 -4.11 -0.08
C ILE A 173 0.01 -2.68 0.38
N HIS A 174 0.73 -1.71 -0.17
CA HIS A 174 0.59 -0.31 0.22
C HIS A 174 0.86 0.65 -0.94
N GLY A 175 0.46 1.90 -0.75
CA GLY A 175 0.75 2.96 -1.69
C GLY A 175 2.05 3.70 -1.38
N GLY A 176 2.05 4.96 -1.73
CA GLY A 176 3.17 5.87 -1.61
C GLY A 176 3.34 6.65 -2.88
N LEU A 177 4.41 7.44 -2.98
CA LEU A 177 4.74 8.21 -4.18
C LEU A 177 5.66 7.43 -5.12
N SER A 178 6.46 6.50 -4.59
CA SER A 178 7.44 5.72 -5.34
C SER A 178 7.34 4.24 -5.02
N LYS A 179 7.85 3.43 -5.91
CA LYS A 179 8.02 1.99 -5.77
C LYS A 179 9.37 1.66 -5.13
N GLY A 180 9.53 0.41 -4.65
CA GLY A 180 10.82 -0.10 -4.22
C GLY A 180 10.94 -0.35 -2.73
N SER A 181 9.93 -0.97 -2.11
CA SER A 181 10.00 -1.41 -0.71
C SER A 181 10.57 -2.81 -0.57
N ALA A 182 11.25 -3.06 0.56
CA ALA A 182 11.85 -4.36 0.84
C ALA A 182 10.79 -5.40 1.21
N GLY A 183 10.22 -6.06 0.22
CA GLY A 183 9.29 -7.19 0.41
C GLY A 183 7.82 -6.84 0.49
N CYS A 184 7.43 -5.56 0.49
CA CYS A 184 6.04 -5.21 0.28
C CYS A 184 5.71 -5.11 -1.21
N ILE A 185 4.43 -5.14 -1.56
CA ILE A 185 3.93 -4.80 -2.88
C ILE A 185 3.55 -3.32 -2.87
N ASP A 186 4.29 -2.52 -3.62
CA ASP A 186 4.02 -1.09 -3.81
C ASP A 186 3.07 -0.89 -4.98
N ILE A 187 1.95 -0.21 -4.76
CA ILE A 187 0.97 0.20 -5.77
C ILE A 187 0.77 1.72 -5.72
N PRO A 188 1.74 2.53 -6.18
CA PRO A 188 1.70 3.97 -6.05
C PRO A 188 0.40 4.56 -6.60
N ARG A 189 -0.28 5.41 -5.80
CA ARG A 189 -1.52 6.10 -6.17
C ARG A 189 -2.76 5.22 -6.42
N GLN A 190 -2.64 3.88 -6.34
CA GLN A 190 -3.70 2.93 -6.70
C GLN A 190 -4.35 2.24 -5.49
N THR A 191 -4.07 2.72 -4.27
CA THR A 191 -4.63 2.10 -3.04
C THR A 191 -6.14 2.25 -2.92
N LYS A 192 -6.75 3.22 -3.62
CA LYS A 192 -8.20 3.33 -3.67
C LYS A 192 -8.81 2.19 -4.48
N GLN A 193 -8.28 1.89 -5.66
CA GLN A 193 -8.73 0.78 -6.52
C GLN A 193 -8.65 -0.54 -5.76
N LEU A 194 -7.52 -0.81 -5.08
CA LEU A 194 -7.39 -1.99 -4.23
C LEU A 194 -8.43 -2.00 -3.10
N SER A 195 -8.67 -0.85 -2.46
CA SER A 195 -9.66 -0.75 -1.38
C SER A 195 -11.05 -1.07 -1.89
N ASP A 196 -11.47 -0.45 -3.01
CA ASP A 196 -12.78 -0.64 -3.61
C ASP A 196 -12.98 -2.11 -4.05
N TYR A 197 -11.94 -2.75 -4.58
CA TYR A 197 -11.96 -4.17 -4.91
C TYR A 197 -12.17 -5.04 -3.66
N LEU A 198 -11.37 -4.83 -2.62
CA LEU A 198 -11.46 -5.61 -1.38
C LEU A 198 -12.81 -5.43 -0.66
N ASP A 199 -13.46 -4.27 -0.81
CA ASP A 199 -14.80 -4.02 -0.23
C ASP A 199 -15.89 -4.94 -0.80
N ASN A 200 -15.65 -5.54 -1.97
CA ASN A 200 -16.55 -6.46 -2.66
C ASN A 200 -16.12 -7.93 -2.58
N CYS A 201 -15.12 -8.24 -1.75
CA CYS A 201 -14.55 -9.58 -1.64
C CYS A 201 -14.90 -10.22 -0.28
N GLN A 202 -14.66 -11.53 -0.19
CA GLN A 202 -14.72 -12.30 1.05
C GLN A 202 -13.70 -11.77 2.09
N ASP A 203 -13.85 -12.20 3.34
CA ASP A 203 -13.03 -11.72 4.46
C ASP A 203 -11.52 -11.96 4.31
N SER A 204 -11.12 -13.00 3.57
CA SER A 204 -9.72 -13.35 3.33
C SER A 204 -9.47 -13.56 1.85
N VAL A 205 -8.67 -12.70 1.23
CA VAL A 205 -8.38 -12.71 -0.21
C VAL A 205 -6.99 -13.27 -0.46
N PRO A 206 -6.85 -14.44 -1.14
CA PRO A 206 -5.55 -15.01 -1.44
C PRO A 206 -4.79 -14.17 -2.48
N VAL A 207 -3.51 -13.99 -2.24
CA VAL A 207 -2.53 -13.29 -3.10
C VAL A 207 -1.48 -14.30 -3.53
N ARG A 208 -1.49 -14.69 -4.80
CA ARG A 208 -0.52 -15.65 -5.37
C ARG A 208 0.65 -14.88 -5.96
N VAL A 209 1.84 -15.08 -5.42
CA VAL A 209 3.08 -14.44 -5.86
C VAL A 209 3.89 -15.42 -6.67
N LYS A 210 4.15 -15.10 -7.93
CA LYS A 210 4.97 -15.91 -8.83
C LYS A 210 5.66 -15.04 -9.86
N TYR A 211 6.98 -15.06 -9.87
CA TYR A 211 7.79 -14.31 -10.82
C TYR A 211 7.95 -15.06 -12.15
N PRO A 212 8.07 -14.35 -13.28
CA PRO A 212 8.45 -14.96 -14.55
C PRO A 212 9.82 -15.65 -14.45
N LYS A 213 10.02 -16.73 -15.23
CA LYS A 213 11.25 -17.54 -15.18
C LYS A 213 12.54 -16.73 -15.43
N ASN A 214 12.44 -15.63 -16.16
CA ASN A 214 13.58 -14.77 -16.55
C ASN A 214 13.63 -13.47 -15.74
N TRP A 215 12.97 -13.43 -14.62
CA TRP A 215 12.88 -12.25 -13.72
C TRP A 215 14.13 -12.08 -12.85
#